data_918205cf36a80f2f3fb20d2db693fd82
#
_entry.id   918205cf36a80f2f3fb20d2db693fd82
#
_cell.length_a   1.000
_cell.length_b   1.000
_cell.length_c   1.000
_cell.angle_alpha   90.00
_cell.angle_beta   90.00
_cell.angle_gamma   90.00
#
_symmetry.space_group_name_H-M   'P 1'
#
loop_
_entity.id
_entity.type
_entity.pdbx_description
1 polymer ?
#
loop_
_entity_poly.entity_id
_entity_poly.type
_entity_poly.pdbx_seq_one_letter_code
_entity_poly.pdbx_strand_id
1 'polypeptide(L)'
;MRLALIFVLSVAAAQAVAAPAVAPLSAAADIGKQMFFDQTLSGSGKMSCATCHDPASAHAPPNKLAVQLGGARLTTAGVRATPSLRYQEYTPPYEDMLDNPDGISTPGPGGGHTQDGRAATLAEQARIPLLAKHEMANKNAADVVRKLRASAYAEQFRQAYGQDVFRNDKTAFQHALEALQAYQLEDNSFHPYSSKYDLYSSNKIGGDLTAQEMRGFAVYSDPNKGNCFACHYNGAGLNGSVKLFTDFTYAAIGVPRNKDIPANTKGAYFDLGICDRPDHPRPASGKYCGMFKTPTLRNVATRSAFFHNGALKTLKDVIRFYNTRDTNPERWYPTVKGEVQKYNDLPKRYRANLDRQMPLDGRKRGSEPPMTEQEMQDLEAFLNTLTDNDLVVKK
;
A
#
# COMPACT_ATOMS: atom_id res chain seq x y z
N MET A 1 72.27 -34.72 12.99
CA MET A 1 71.52 -33.90 12.03
C MET A 1 70.11 -33.72 12.53
N ARG A 2 69.78 -32.53 13.05
CA ARG A 2 68.42 -32.22 13.50
C ARG A 2 67.73 -31.35 12.39
N LEU A 3 66.72 -31.89 11.71
CA LEU A 3 65.91 -31.11 10.78
C LEU A 3 64.92 -30.22 11.57
N ALA A 4 64.98 -28.92 11.35
CA ALA A 4 64.00 -27.97 11.87
C ALA A 4 62.93 -27.82 10.80
N LEU A 5 61.68 -28.19 11.13
CA LEU A 5 60.51 -27.89 10.33
C LEU A 5 60.05 -26.41 10.58
N ILE A 6 60.11 -25.61 9.56
CA ILE A 6 59.58 -24.25 9.58
C ILE A 6 58.09 -24.33 9.14
N PHE A 7 57.18 -24.04 10.06
CA PHE A 7 55.74 -23.85 9.76
C PHE A 7 55.56 -22.40 9.23
N VAL A 8 55.17 -22.26 7.99
CA VAL A 8 54.72 -20.98 7.41
C VAL A 8 53.23 -20.86 7.66
N LEU A 9 52.83 -19.99 8.60
CA LEU A 9 51.43 -19.58 8.77
C LEU A 9 51.07 -18.58 7.67
N SER A 10 50.26 -18.99 6.70
CA SER A 10 49.61 -18.09 5.74
C SER A 10 48.38 -17.46 6.41
N VAL A 11 48.45 -16.18 6.72
CA VAL A 11 47.30 -15.36 7.15
C VAL A 11 46.52 -14.99 5.89
N ALA A 12 45.40 -15.64 5.70
CA ALA A 12 44.43 -15.25 4.66
C ALA A 12 43.71 -13.96 5.12
N ALA A 13 44.03 -12.83 4.51
CA ALA A 13 43.33 -11.59 4.73
C ALA A 13 41.92 -11.72 4.06
N ALA A 14 40.88 -11.80 4.88
CA ALA A 14 39.49 -11.69 4.39
C ALA A 14 39.26 -10.27 3.86
N GLN A 15 39.15 -10.13 2.55
CA GLN A 15 38.72 -8.87 1.94
C GLN A 15 37.23 -8.68 2.26
N ALA A 16 36.92 -7.69 3.07
CA ALA A 16 35.56 -7.23 3.25
C ALA A 16 35.06 -6.65 1.91
N VAL A 17 34.11 -7.34 1.27
CA VAL A 17 33.40 -6.81 0.10
C VAL A 17 32.57 -5.64 0.61
N ALA A 18 32.98 -4.42 0.27
CA ALA A 18 32.18 -3.23 0.59
C ALA A 18 30.80 -3.37 -0.08
N ALA A 19 29.73 -3.10 0.70
CA ALA A 19 28.40 -3.01 0.13
C ALA A 19 28.40 -1.96 -1.01
N PRO A 20 27.68 -2.21 -2.12
CA PRO A 20 27.62 -1.24 -3.22
C PRO A 20 27.09 0.09 -2.67
N ALA A 21 27.80 1.17 -2.97
CA ALA A 21 27.38 2.51 -2.59
C ALA A 21 26.03 2.81 -3.25
N VAL A 22 25.05 3.27 -2.45
CA VAL A 22 23.76 3.72 -2.96
C VAL A 22 24.02 4.89 -3.91
N ALA A 23 23.50 4.84 -5.13
CA ALA A 23 23.64 5.92 -6.09
C ALA A 23 23.04 7.23 -5.50
N PRO A 24 23.69 8.39 -5.70
CA PRO A 24 23.13 9.66 -5.25
C PRO A 24 21.81 9.94 -5.99
N LEU A 25 20.87 10.58 -5.30
CA LEU A 25 19.62 11.02 -5.90
C LEU A 25 19.90 12.02 -7.03
N SER A 26 19.09 12.00 -8.08
CA SER A 26 19.07 13.07 -9.08
C SER A 26 18.68 14.41 -8.45
N ALA A 27 18.96 15.52 -9.12
CA ALA A 27 18.54 16.84 -8.66
C ALA A 27 17.01 16.92 -8.46
N ALA A 28 16.25 16.29 -9.33
CA ALA A 28 14.79 16.19 -9.21
C ALA A 28 14.37 15.42 -7.96
N ALA A 29 14.97 14.24 -7.74
CA ALA A 29 14.66 13.40 -6.59
C ALA A 29 15.07 14.06 -5.25
N ASP A 30 16.19 14.77 -5.20
CA ASP A 30 16.61 15.51 -4.00
C ASP A 30 15.65 16.64 -3.67
N ILE A 31 15.17 17.39 -4.66
CA ILE A 31 14.11 18.39 -4.49
C ILE A 31 12.82 17.71 -3.99
N GLY A 32 12.43 16.58 -4.61
CA GLY A 32 11.27 15.79 -4.20
C GLY A 32 11.36 15.33 -2.76
N LYS A 33 12.55 14.91 -2.30
CA LYS A 33 12.84 14.56 -0.91
C LYS A 33 12.62 15.74 0.03
N GLN A 34 13.17 16.90 -0.28
CA GLN A 34 12.97 18.12 0.52
C GLN A 34 11.47 18.48 0.59
N MET A 35 10.75 18.42 -0.54
CA MET A 35 9.30 18.66 -0.58
C MET A 35 8.52 17.63 0.27
N PHE A 36 8.91 16.38 0.28
CA PHE A 36 8.24 15.30 1.01
C PHE A 36 8.22 15.55 2.52
N PHE A 37 9.25 16.20 3.05
CA PHE A 37 9.37 16.55 4.47
C PHE A 37 8.97 18.01 4.79
N ASP A 38 8.71 18.84 3.79
CA ASP A 38 8.42 20.27 3.99
C ASP A 38 6.97 20.51 4.43
N GLN A 39 6.79 20.83 5.72
CA GLN A 39 5.49 21.15 6.29
C GLN A 39 4.91 22.47 5.74
N THR A 40 5.77 23.41 5.31
CA THR A 40 5.33 24.72 4.81
C THR A 40 4.54 24.63 3.51
N LEU A 41 4.69 23.54 2.77
CA LEU A 41 3.91 23.27 1.57
C LEU A 41 2.43 22.96 1.84
N SER A 42 2.02 22.74 3.08
CA SER A 42 0.59 22.52 3.40
C SER A 42 -0.16 23.84 3.66
N GLY A 43 -1.49 23.79 3.56
CA GLY A 43 -2.38 24.88 3.92
C GLY A 43 -2.34 25.25 5.41
N SER A 44 -1.97 24.29 6.26
CA SER A 44 -1.76 24.49 7.71
C SER A 44 -0.37 25.02 8.05
N GLY A 45 0.64 24.82 7.18
CA GLY A 45 2.05 25.04 7.49
C GLY A 45 2.64 24.06 8.52
N LYS A 46 1.93 22.97 8.84
CA LYS A 46 2.29 22.01 9.92
C LYS A 46 2.19 20.55 9.51
N MET A 47 2.02 20.26 8.22
CA MET A 47 1.84 18.91 7.69
C MET A 47 2.67 18.75 6.42
N SER A 48 3.35 17.65 6.28
CA SER A 48 4.08 17.22 5.08
C SER A 48 3.60 15.84 4.63
N CYS A 49 4.12 15.31 3.52
CA CYS A 49 3.85 13.94 3.09
C CYS A 49 4.28 12.95 4.19
N ALA A 50 5.45 13.17 4.81
CA ALA A 50 5.99 12.33 5.88
C ALA A 50 5.11 12.31 7.14
N THR A 51 4.21 13.28 7.34
CA THR A 51 3.25 13.28 8.47
C THR A 51 2.32 12.07 8.44
N CYS A 52 1.90 11.65 7.23
CA CYS A 52 1.02 10.49 7.03
C CYS A 52 1.74 9.30 6.39
N HIS A 53 2.93 9.51 5.83
CA HIS A 53 3.76 8.52 5.15
C HIS A 53 5.16 8.49 5.77
N ASP A 54 5.23 8.09 7.05
CA ASP A 54 6.47 8.05 7.83
C ASP A 54 7.41 6.95 7.30
N PRO A 55 8.66 7.28 6.92
CA PRO A 55 9.64 6.28 6.50
C PRO A 55 9.89 5.18 7.54
N ALA A 56 9.89 5.53 8.84
CA ALA A 56 10.05 4.55 9.92
C ALA A 56 8.87 3.57 10.04
N SER A 57 7.75 3.85 9.38
CA SER A 57 6.55 3.03 9.33
C SER A 57 6.28 2.47 7.92
N ALA A 58 7.31 2.16 7.14
CA ALA A 58 7.21 1.74 5.73
C ALA A 58 6.51 2.77 4.84
N HIS A 59 6.76 4.05 5.04
CA HIS A 59 6.02 5.13 4.37
C HIS A 59 4.49 4.98 4.49
N ALA A 60 4.04 4.53 5.66
CA ALA A 60 2.65 4.40 6.08
C ALA A 60 2.41 5.25 7.33
N PRO A 61 1.17 5.35 7.86
CA PRO A 61 0.91 6.13 9.07
C PRO A 61 1.67 5.62 10.29
N PRO A 62 2.26 6.52 11.10
CA PRO A 62 2.96 6.16 12.34
C PRO A 62 2.01 5.89 13.52
N ASN A 63 0.71 5.86 13.29
CA ASN A 63 -0.32 5.78 14.33
C ASN A 63 -1.41 4.75 13.97
N LYS A 64 -2.37 4.53 14.90
CA LYS A 64 -3.44 3.53 14.77
C LYS A 64 -4.79 4.14 14.33
N LEU A 65 -4.80 5.35 13.81
CA LEU A 65 -6.04 5.96 13.31
C LEU A 65 -6.56 5.18 12.09
N ALA A 66 -7.87 5.07 12.00
CA ALA A 66 -8.51 4.46 10.83
C ALA A 66 -8.23 5.27 9.55
N VAL A 67 -8.30 6.59 9.67
CA VAL A 67 -7.99 7.58 8.66
C VAL A 67 -7.18 8.71 9.29
N GLN A 68 -6.34 9.38 8.52
CA GLN A 68 -5.53 10.47 9.05
C GLN A 68 -6.34 11.77 9.15
N LEU A 69 -5.90 12.66 10.04
CA LEU A 69 -6.45 14.00 10.20
C LEU A 69 -5.57 14.98 9.43
N GLY A 70 -6.20 15.89 8.70
CA GLY A 70 -5.53 16.94 7.95
C GLY A 70 -6.35 18.21 7.85
N GLY A 71 -6.21 18.92 6.75
CA GLY A 71 -6.87 20.21 6.54
C GLY A 71 -6.14 21.37 7.19
N ALA A 72 -6.63 22.59 6.98
CA ALA A 72 -5.98 23.82 7.45
C ALA A 72 -5.80 23.89 8.97
N ARG A 73 -6.61 23.15 9.74
CA ARG A 73 -6.55 23.08 11.22
C ARG A 73 -6.13 21.71 11.74
N LEU A 74 -5.77 20.76 10.88
CA LEU A 74 -5.40 19.38 11.21
C LEU A 74 -6.51 18.60 11.97
N THR A 75 -7.76 18.95 11.76
CA THR A 75 -8.93 18.36 12.43
C THR A 75 -9.91 17.71 11.45
N THR A 76 -9.64 17.80 10.17
CA THR A 76 -10.52 17.23 9.13
C THR A 76 -10.11 15.77 8.86
N ALA A 77 -11.01 14.85 9.16
CA ALA A 77 -10.76 13.44 8.94
C ALA A 77 -10.77 13.10 7.43
N GLY A 78 -9.82 12.26 7.01
CA GLY A 78 -9.86 11.60 5.72
C GLY A 78 -11.06 10.65 5.59
N VAL A 79 -11.22 10.07 4.42
CA VAL A 79 -12.30 9.11 4.12
C VAL A 79 -11.80 7.68 3.89
N ARG A 80 -10.50 7.53 3.67
CA ARG A 80 -9.83 6.24 3.43
C ARG A 80 -8.59 6.09 4.31
N ALA A 81 -8.29 4.86 4.68
CA ALA A 81 -7.03 4.53 5.34
C ALA A 81 -5.84 4.86 4.42
N THR A 82 -4.84 5.52 4.98
CA THR A 82 -3.64 5.91 4.22
C THR A 82 -2.82 4.66 3.88
N PRO A 83 -2.51 4.39 2.60
CA PRO A 83 -1.67 3.27 2.20
C PRO A 83 -0.19 3.54 2.50
N SER A 84 0.64 2.49 2.44
CA SER A 84 2.08 2.66 2.27
C SER A 84 2.38 3.20 0.88
N LEU A 85 3.45 4.01 0.76
CA LEU A 85 4.01 4.42 -0.53
C LEU A 85 5.14 3.48 -1.01
N ARG A 86 5.48 2.43 -0.25
CA ARG A 86 6.46 1.44 -0.72
C ARG A 86 5.90 0.63 -1.89
N TYR A 87 6.80 0.25 -2.81
CA TYR A 87 6.53 -0.71 -3.89
C TYR A 87 5.46 -0.23 -4.89
N GLN A 88 5.49 1.06 -5.23
CA GLN A 88 4.55 1.64 -6.20
C GLN A 88 5.12 1.74 -7.63
N GLU A 89 6.41 1.50 -7.82
CA GLU A 89 7.16 1.71 -9.07
C GLU A 89 6.68 0.83 -10.24
N TYR A 90 6.10 -0.33 -9.93
CA TYR A 90 5.58 -1.26 -10.95
C TYR A 90 4.06 -1.22 -11.10
N THR A 91 3.37 -0.28 -10.44
CA THR A 91 1.93 -0.15 -10.62
C THR A 91 1.63 0.26 -12.07
N PRO A 92 0.93 -0.58 -12.86
CA PRO A 92 0.59 -0.24 -14.24
C PRO A 92 -0.43 0.90 -14.27
N PRO A 93 -0.56 1.64 -15.37
CA PRO A 93 -1.69 2.52 -15.60
C PRO A 93 -3.02 1.76 -15.44
N TYR A 94 -4.09 2.49 -15.10
CA TYR A 94 -5.41 1.88 -15.01
C TYR A 94 -5.93 1.43 -16.37
N GLU A 95 -6.45 0.22 -16.45
CA GLU A 95 -7.15 -0.35 -17.59
C GLU A 95 -8.42 -1.07 -17.14
N ASP A 96 -9.50 -0.99 -17.93
CA ASP A 96 -10.77 -1.71 -17.67
C ASP A 96 -10.61 -3.23 -17.87
N MET A 97 -9.62 -3.64 -18.65
CA MET A 97 -9.32 -5.03 -19.02
C MET A 97 -7.82 -5.29 -18.92
N LEU A 98 -7.26 -5.07 -17.74
CA LEU A 98 -5.87 -5.41 -17.45
C LEU A 98 -5.71 -6.93 -17.42
N ASP A 99 -4.73 -7.45 -18.13
CA ASP A 99 -4.36 -8.86 -18.06
C ASP A 99 -3.88 -9.20 -16.65
N ASN A 100 -4.39 -10.30 -16.10
CA ASN A 100 -3.92 -10.77 -14.80
C ASN A 100 -2.51 -11.35 -14.93
N PRO A 101 -1.56 -10.99 -14.04
CA PRO A 101 -0.18 -11.48 -14.11
C PRO A 101 -0.05 -13.00 -13.92
N ASP A 102 -1.07 -13.69 -13.45
CA ASP A 102 -1.10 -15.15 -13.36
C ASP A 102 -1.26 -15.84 -14.71
N GLY A 103 -1.64 -15.11 -15.76
CA GLY A 103 -1.84 -15.61 -17.12
C GLY A 103 -3.05 -16.55 -17.31
N ILE A 104 -3.88 -16.71 -16.28
CA ILE A 104 -5.01 -17.68 -16.25
C ILE A 104 -6.34 -16.95 -15.98
N SER A 105 -6.35 -16.00 -15.05
CA SER A 105 -7.55 -15.30 -14.64
C SER A 105 -8.05 -14.37 -15.74
N THR A 106 -9.38 -14.22 -15.84
CA THR A 106 -10.00 -13.33 -16.82
C THR A 106 -9.56 -11.88 -16.60
N PRO A 107 -9.18 -11.15 -17.67
CA PRO A 107 -8.88 -9.73 -17.58
C PRO A 107 -10.02 -8.93 -16.97
N GLY A 108 -9.69 -7.91 -16.20
CA GLY A 108 -10.64 -7.06 -15.51
C GLY A 108 -10.04 -5.70 -15.16
N PRO A 109 -10.80 -4.84 -14.44
CA PRO A 109 -10.26 -3.55 -14.03
C PRO A 109 -9.03 -3.74 -13.16
N GLY A 110 -7.95 -3.05 -13.52
CA GLY A 110 -6.67 -3.16 -12.82
C GLY A 110 -5.81 -1.92 -12.97
N GLY A 111 -4.74 -1.82 -12.17
CA GLY A 111 -3.77 -0.74 -12.25
C GLY A 111 -4.21 0.59 -11.64
N GLY A 112 -3.46 1.64 -11.99
CA GLY A 112 -3.62 3.00 -11.46
C GLY A 112 -3.17 3.17 -10.01
N HIS A 113 -2.71 4.36 -9.66
CA HIS A 113 -2.37 4.70 -8.27
C HIS A 113 -3.61 5.13 -7.49
N THR A 114 -3.51 5.15 -6.17
CA THR A 114 -4.60 5.23 -5.18
C THR A 114 -5.39 3.92 -5.04
N GLN A 115 -6.28 3.83 -4.05
CA GLN A 115 -7.09 2.62 -3.80
C GLN A 115 -8.20 2.40 -4.84
N ASP A 116 -8.50 3.41 -5.67
CA ASP A 116 -9.48 3.35 -6.76
C ASP A 116 -8.87 3.61 -8.15
N GLY A 117 -7.54 3.71 -8.23
CA GLY A 117 -6.81 3.81 -9.49
C GLY A 117 -6.95 5.10 -10.27
N ARG A 118 -7.42 6.21 -9.62
CA ARG A 118 -7.73 7.48 -10.28
C ARG A 118 -6.52 8.28 -10.78
N ALA A 119 -5.32 7.88 -10.46
CA ALA A 119 -4.10 8.52 -10.93
C ALA A 119 -3.28 7.54 -11.77
N ALA A 120 -2.85 7.94 -12.96
CA ALA A 120 -2.10 7.08 -13.87
C ALA A 120 -0.60 6.99 -13.48
N THR A 121 -0.08 8.02 -12.81
CA THR A 121 1.32 8.12 -12.39
C THR A 121 1.46 8.54 -10.93
N LEU A 122 2.65 8.35 -10.36
CA LEU A 122 2.96 8.86 -9.01
C LEU A 122 2.92 10.39 -8.95
N ALA A 123 3.26 11.09 -10.03
CA ALA A 123 3.14 12.54 -10.12
C ALA A 123 1.66 12.98 -10.02
N GLU A 124 0.77 12.34 -10.76
CA GLU A 124 -0.67 12.61 -10.67
C GLU A 124 -1.24 12.25 -9.30
N GLN A 125 -0.77 11.16 -8.69
CA GLN A 125 -1.15 10.78 -7.35
C GLN A 125 -0.75 11.85 -6.34
N ALA A 126 0.49 12.39 -6.40
CA ALA A 126 0.99 13.40 -5.50
C ALA A 126 0.17 14.72 -5.54
N ARG A 127 -0.46 15.03 -6.67
CA ARG A 127 -1.37 16.18 -6.80
C ARG A 127 -2.56 16.09 -5.84
N ILE A 128 -3.08 14.88 -5.61
CA ILE A 128 -4.31 14.67 -4.81
C ILE A 128 -4.13 15.16 -3.38
N PRO A 129 -3.16 14.65 -2.59
CA PRO A 129 -2.97 15.09 -1.20
C PRO A 129 -2.58 16.56 -1.08
N LEU A 130 -1.82 17.11 -2.03
CA LEU A 130 -1.46 18.52 -2.02
C LEU A 130 -2.69 19.45 -2.02
N LEU A 131 -3.77 19.07 -2.72
CA LEU A 131 -4.95 19.90 -2.92
C LEU A 131 -6.18 19.47 -2.11
N ALA A 132 -6.22 18.23 -1.61
CA ALA A 132 -7.37 17.70 -0.88
C ALA A 132 -7.60 18.46 0.44
N LYS A 133 -8.84 18.93 0.64
CA LYS A 133 -9.24 19.72 1.82
C LYS A 133 -9.05 19.02 3.16
N HIS A 134 -9.04 17.69 3.17
CA HIS A 134 -8.85 16.84 4.35
C HIS A 134 -7.40 16.31 4.48
N GLU A 135 -6.50 16.75 3.60
CA GLU A 135 -5.07 16.42 3.62
C GLU A 135 -4.26 17.70 3.69
N MET A 136 -3.39 18.03 2.75
CA MET A 136 -2.53 19.23 2.81
C MET A 136 -3.28 20.57 2.55
N ALA A 137 -4.49 20.52 2.01
CA ALA A 137 -5.45 21.63 1.97
C ALA A 137 -4.94 22.94 1.35
N ASN A 138 -4.11 22.87 0.31
CA ASN A 138 -3.80 24.05 -0.49
C ASN A 138 -5.02 24.47 -1.30
N LYS A 139 -5.18 25.76 -1.52
CA LYS A 139 -6.32 26.31 -2.28
C LYS A 139 -6.32 25.84 -3.73
N ASN A 140 -5.16 25.79 -4.36
CA ASN A 140 -4.94 25.39 -5.75
C ASN A 140 -3.44 25.20 -6.01
N ALA A 141 -3.08 24.84 -7.25
CA ALA A 141 -1.69 24.67 -7.70
C ALA A 141 -0.83 25.94 -7.50
N ALA A 142 -1.38 27.12 -7.79
CA ALA A 142 -0.66 28.38 -7.63
C ALA A 142 -0.28 28.65 -6.16
N ASP A 143 -1.11 28.23 -5.20
CA ASP A 143 -0.79 28.33 -3.76
C ASP A 143 0.41 27.46 -3.38
N VAL A 144 0.49 26.23 -3.93
CA VAL A 144 1.66 25.35 -3.75
C VAL A 144 2.91 25.99 -4.36
N VAL A 145 2.83 26.49 -5.61
CA VAL A 145 3.97 27.13 -6.30
C VAL A 145 4.44 28.38 -5.56
N ARG A 146 3.53 29.17 -5.03
CA ARG A 146 3.89 30.36 -4.20
C ARG A 146 4.72 29.95 -2.98
N LYS A 147 4.37 28.84 -2.31
CA LYS A 147 5.12 28.31 -1.16
C LYS A 147 6.46 27.73 -1.60
N LEU A 148 6.48 26.97 -2.69
CA LEU A 148 7.70 26.42 -3.28
C LEU A 148 8.70 27.53 -3.66
N ARG A 149 8.21 28.63 -4.24
CA ARG A 149 9.04 29.81 -4.58
C ARG A 149 9.67 30.46 -3.33
N ALA A 150 9.04 30.33 -2.17
CA ALA A 150 9.52 30.86 -0.89
C ALA A 150 10.32 29.82 -0.06
N SER A 151 10.46 28.59 -0.53
CA SER A 151 11.17 27.51 0.18
C SER A 151 12.70 27.71 0.16
N ALA A 152 13.39 27.05 1.09
CA ALA A 152 14.85 27.05 1.15
C ALA A 152 15.53 26.43 -0.08
N TYR A 153 14.81 25.56 -0.80
CA TYR A 153 15.29 24.85 -2.00
C TYR A 153 14.76 25.46 -3.32
N ALA A 154 14.18 26.67 -3.29
CA ALA A 154 13.68 27.35 -4.48
C ALA A 154 14.77 27.59 -5.55
N GLU A 155 16.01 27.85 -5.11
CA GLU A 155 17.13 28.03 -6.04
C GLU A 155 17.55 26.71 -6.68
N GLN A 156 17.59 25.61 -5.94
CA GLN A 156 17.82 24.27 -6.48
C GLN A 156 16.73 23.91 -7.51
N PHE A 157 15.49 24.29 -7.25
CA PHE A 157 14.38 24.11 -8.17
C PHE A 157 14.60 24.88 -9.50
N ARG A 158 15.10 26.14 -9.44
CA ARG A 158 15.47 26.91 -10.65
C ARG A 158 16.62 26.28 -11.40
N GLN A 159 17.62 25.75 -10.70
CA GLN A 159 18.77 25.07 -11.34
C GLN A 159 18.33 23.79 -12.07
N ALA A 160 17.40 23.03 -11.50
CA ALA A 160 16.92 21.78 -12.10
C ALA A 160 15.97 22.00 -13.28
N TYR A 161 15.08 23.02 -13.21
CA TYR A 161 13.98 23.20 -14.16
C TYR A 161 14.03 24.51 -14.96
N GLY A 162 15.07 25.30 -14.79
CA GLY A 162 15.30 26.57 -15.49
C GLY A 162 14.97 27.79 -14.64
N GLN A 163 15.74 28.89 -14.82
CA GLN A 163 15.65 30.12 -14.03
C GLN A 163 14.25 30.76 -14.07
N ASP A 164 13.54 30.57 -15.17
CA ASP A 164 12.21 31.13 -15.41
C ASP A 164 11.07 30.19 -15.00
N VAL A 165 11.34 29.03 -14.37
CA VAL A 165 10.35 28.01 -14.05
C VAL A 165 9.14 28.56 -13.28
N PHE A 166 9.35 29.53 -12.41
CA PHE A 166 8.29 30.15 -11.61
C PHE A 166 7.47 31.24 -12.34
N ARG A 167 7.73 31.51 -13.63
CA ARG A 167 6.90 32.44 -14.44
C ARG A 167 5.57 31.81 -14.82
N ASN A 168 5.49 30.46 -14.84
CA ASN A 168 4.27 29.74 -15.15
C ASN A 168 3.94 28.75 -14.02
N ASP A 169 2.91 29.05 -13.25
CA ASP A 169 2.51 28.23 -12.09
C ASP A 169 2.09 26.80 -12.50
N LYS A 170 1.48 26.62 -13.69
CA LYS A 170 1.10 25.28 -14.16
C LYS A 170 2.32 24.41 -14.43
N THR A 171 3.33 24.96 -15.10
CA THR A 171 4.59 24.27 -15.40
C THR A 171 5.38 24.00 -14.11
N ALA A 172 5.52 25.00 -13.24
CA ALA A 172 6.21 24.82 -11.95
C ALA A 172 5.53 23.77 -11.07
N PHE A 173 4.22 23.73 -11.03
CA PHE A 173 3.48 22.72 -10.28
C PHE A 173 3.70 21.32 -10.87
N GLN A 174 3.69 21.19 -12.20
CA GLN A 174 3.96 19.91 -12.86
C GLN A 174 5.36 19.39 -12.50
N HIS A 175 6.40 20.22 -12.57
CA HIS A 175 7.76 19.86 -12.16
C HIS A 175 7.85 19.50 -10.66
N ALA A 176 7.07 20.15 -9.80
CA ALA A 176 6.99 19.79 -8.39
C ALA A 176 6.42 18.36 -8.19
N LEU A 177 5.41 17.98 -8.96
CA LEU A 177 4.84 16.63 -8.94
C LEU A 177 5.84 15.58 -9.47
N GLU A 178 6.55 15.91 -10.54
CA GLU A 178 7.61 15.08 -11.13
C GLU A 178 8.78 14.88 -10.15
N ALA A 179 9.17 15.93 -9.41
CA ALA A 179 10.17 15.82 -8.36
C ALA A 179 9.75 14.84 -7.24
N LEU A 180 8.50 14.91 -6.78
CA LEU A 180 7.95 13.97 -5.80
C LEU A 180 7.91 12.53 -6.32
N GLN A 181 7.60 12.34 -7.61
CA GLN A 181 7.68 11.04 -8.27
C GLN A 181 9.13 10.54 -8.34
N ALA A 182 10.08 11.38 -8.77
CA ALA A 182 11.50 11.02 -8.87
C ALA A 182 12.05 10.56 -7.50
N TYR A 183 11.69 11.25 -6.41
CA TYR A 183 12.08 10.83 -5.06
C TYR A 183 11.55 9.43 -4.73
N GLN A 184 10.28 9.13 -5.03
CA GLN A 184 9.70 7.82 -4.74
C GLN A 184 10.30 6.69 -5.62
N LEU A 185 10.79 7.02 -6.82
CA LEU A 185 11.40 6.04 -7.73
C LEU A 185 12.89 5.80 -7.49
N GLU A 186 13.61 6.79 -6.93
CA GLU A 186 15.07 6.71 -6.78
C GLU A 186 15.52 6.39 -5.35
N ASP A 187 14.76 6.76 -4.32
CA ASP A 187 15.16 6.52 -2.93
C ASP A 187 14.80 5.09 -2.50
N ASN A 188 15.82 4.30 -2.17
CA ASN A 188 15.67 2.88 -1.79
C ASN A 188 14.71 2.65 -0.62
N SER A 189 14.39 3.65 0.19
CA SER A 189 13.43 3.49 1.29
C SER A 189 12.01 3.18 0.81
N PHE A 190 11.70 3.43 -0.47
CA PHE A 190 10.42 3.07 -1.06
C PHE A 190 10.37 1.66 -1.64
N HIS A 191 11.52 1.03 -1.91
CA HIS A 191 11.60 -0.31 -2.54
C HIS A 191 12.83 -1.11 -2.06
N PRO A 192 12.98 -1.33 -0.74
CA PRO A 192 14.19 -1.95 -0.18
C PRO A 192 14.38 -3.43 -0.57
N TYR A 193 13.31 -4.17 -0.86
CA TYR A 193 13.35 -5.61 -1.20
C TYR A 193 14.27 -6.42 -0.28
N SER A 194 14.14 -6.22 1.02
CA SER A 194 15.05 -6.73 2.04
C SER A 194 14.40 -7.70 3.04
N SER A 195 13.18 -8.14 2.77
CA SER A 195 12.44 -9.03 3.66
C SER A 195 13.06 -10.44 3.72
N LYS A 196 12.73 -11.20 4.78
CA LYS A 196 13.12 -12.61 4.88
C LYS A 196 12.66 -13.41 3.65
N TYR A 197 11.47 -13.12 3.13
CA TYR A 197 10.96 -13.76 1.92
C TYR A 197 11.78 -13.42 0.67
N ASP A 198 12.33 -12.19 0.57
CA ASP A 198 13.20 -11.82 -0.55
C ASP A 198 14.50 -12.64 -0.52
N LEU A 199 15.08 -12.83 0.67
CA LEU A 199 16.25 -13.70 0.86
C LEU A 199 15.92 -15.15 0.49
N TYR A 200 14.79 -15.68 0.97
CA TYR A 200 14.32 -17.03 0.65
C TYR A 200 14.15 -17.22 -0.86
N SER A 201 13.38 -16.32 -1.49
CA SER A 201 13.06 -16.46 -2.92
C SER A 201 14.27 -16.25 -3.85
N SER A 202 15.35 -15.65 -3.33
CA SER A 202 16.62 -15.43 -4.03
C SER A 202 17.71 -16.43 -3.59
N ASN A 203 17.36 -17.43 -2.77
CA ASN A 203 18.29 -18.43 -2.22
C ASN A 203 19.52 -17.80 -1.53
N LYS A 204 19.27 -16.75 -0.73
CA LYS A 204 20.30 -16.04 0.02
C LYS A 204 20.34 -16.47 1.49
N ILE A 205 21.52 -16.37 2.12
CA ILE A 205 21.73 -16.65 3.54
C ILE A 205 20.77 -15.80 4.39
N GLY A 206 20.13 -16.41 5.39
CA GLY A 206 19.15 -15.77 6.27
C GLY A 206 17.72 -15.80 5.75
N GLY A 207 17.49 -16.39 4.55
CA GLY A 207 16.17 -16.56 3.96
C GLY A 207 15.44 -17.85 4.37
N ASP A 208 16.05 -18.74 5.16
CA ASP A 208 15.43 -20.01 5.52
C ASP A 208 14.11 -19.80 6.27
N LEU A 209 13.03 -20.27 5.67
CA LEU A 209 11.70 -20.24 6.29
C LEU A 209 11.60 -21.37 7.31
N THR A 210 11.06 -21.07 8.49
CA THR A 210 10.74 -22.08 9.51
C THR A 210 9.64 -23.02 9.02
N ALA A 211 9.47 -24.18 9.65
CA ALA A 211 8.40 -25.11 9.34
C ALA A 211 7.00 -24.46 9.46
N GLN A 212 6.81 -23.53 10.39
CA GLN A 212 5.57 -22.78 10.54
C GLN A 212 5.34 -21.82 9.37
N GLU A 213 6.34 -21.04 8.98
CA GLU A 213 6.26 -20.12 7.84
C GLU A 213 6.02 -20.87 6.52
N MET A 214 6.62 -22.05 6.35
CA MET A 214 6.39 -22.91 5.17
C MET A 214 4.96 -23.45 5.14
N ARG A 215 4.39 -23.88 6.28
CA ARG A 215 2.96 -24.23 6.33
C ARG A 215 2.07 -23.05 6.02
N GLY A 216 2.42 -21.86 6.53
CA GLY A 216 1.71 -20.62 6.21
C GLY A 216 1.76 -20.27 4.73
N PHE A 217 2.89 -20.48 4.07
CA PHE A 217 3.02 -20.30 2.63
C PHE A 217 2.14 -21.31 1.85
N ALA A 218 2.06 -22.54 2.32
CA ALA A 218 1.16 -23.54 1.72
C ALA A 218 -0.31 -23.10 1.86
N VAL A 219 -0.75 -22.64 3.04
CA VAL A 219 -2.11 -22.11 3.27
C VAL A 219 -2.39 -20.89 2.39
N TYR A 220 -1.42 -19.98 2.24
CA TYR A 220 -1.51 -18.81 1.36
C TYR A 220 -1.83 -19.19 -0.09
N SER A 221 -1.23 -20.28 -0.58
CA SER A 221 -1.31 -20.73 -1.96
C SER A 221 -2.42 -21.74 -2.23
N ASP A 222 -2.99 -22.37 -1.18
CA ASP A 222 -4.01 -23.42 -1.33
C ASP A 222 -5.36 -22.84 -1.78
N PRO A 223 -5.86 -23.20 -2.99
CA PRO A 223 -7.11 -22.70 -3.54
C PRO A 223 -8.36 -23.12 -2.73
N ASN A 224 -8.24 -24.11 -1.84
CA ASN A 224 -9.34 -24.60 -0.99
C ASN A 224 -9.29 -24.00 0.43
N LYS A 225 -8.26 -23.18 0.76
CA LYS A 225 -8.04 -22.61 2.09
C LYS A 225 -7.90 -21.09 2.04
N GLY A 226 -6.68 -20.57 2.18
CA GLY A 226 -6.41 -19.14 2.16
C GLY A 226 -6.64 -18.50 0.81
N ASN A 227 -6.18 -19.17 -0.25
CA ASN A 227 -6.26 -18.71 -1.64
C ASN A 227 -5.84 -17.25 -1.85
N CYS A 228 -4.93 -16.77 -1.00
CA CYS A 228 -4.50 -15.36 -1.04
C CYS A 228 -3.77 -15.03 -2.34
N PHE A 229 -3.09 -16.04 -2.89
CA PHE A 229 -2.38 -15.98 -4.16
C PHE A 229 -3.27 -15.54 -5.35
N ALA A 230 -4.57 -15.83 -5.32
CA ALA A 230 -5.49 -15.50 -6.40
C ALA A 230 -5.59 -13.99 -6.69
N CYS A 231 -5.43 -13.15 -5.65
CA CYS A 231 -5.43 -11.69 -5.78
C CYS A 231 -4.06 -11.10 -5.42
N HIS A 232 -3.38 -11.69 -4.44
CA HIS A 232 -2.06 -11.26 -3.98
C HIS A 232 -0.96 -12.10 -4.64
N TYR A 233 -0.93 -12.08 -5.97
CA TYR A 233 0.00 -12.87 -6.79
C TYR A 233 1.46 -12.62 -6.40
N ASN A 234 2.23 -13.70 -6.18
CA ASN A 234 3.63 -13.63 -5.75
C ASN A 234 4.61 -14.17 -6.80
N GLY A 235 4.17 -14.35 -8.03
CA GLY A 235 5.03 -14.64 -9.18
C GLY A 235 5.71 -13.39 -9.72
N ALA A 236 6.41 -13.52 -10.85
CA ALA A 236 6.89 -12.37 -11.61
C ALA A 236 5.67 -11.59 -12.12
N GLY A 237 5.62 -10.31 -11.78
CA GLY A 237 4.52 -9.45 -12.20
C GLY A 237 4.61 -9.03 -13.66
N LEU A 238 3.65 -8.23 -14.09
CA LEU A 238 3.68 -7.55 -15.39
C LEU A 238 4.99 -6.78 -15.55
N ASN A 239 5.54 -6.75 -16.77
CA ASN A 239 6.79 -6.06 -17.09
C ASN A 239 8.03 -6.57 -16.34
N GLY A 240 8.05 -7.83 -15.90
CA GLY A 240 9.20 -8.42 -15.21
C GLY A 240 9.43 -7.88 -13.80
N SER A 241 8.40 -7.29 -13.19
CA SER A 241 8.50 -6.81 -11.82
C SER A 241 8.85 -7.93 -10.84
N VAL A 242 9.49 -7.55 -9.75
CA VAL A 242 9.73 -8.43 -8.59
C VAL A 242 8.39 -8.84 -7.95
N LYS A 243 8.43 -9.84 -7.06
CA LYS A 243 7.25 -10.36 -6.36
C LYS A 243 6.64 -9.31 -5.45
N LEU A 244 5.54 -8.70 -5.88
CA LEU A 244 4.86 -7.61 -5.17
C LEU A 244 3.70 -8.06 -4.29
N PHE A 245 3.24 -9.30 -4.42
CA PHE A 245 2.09 -9.81 -3.68
C PHE A 245 0.81 -8.99 -3.95
N THR A 246 0.59 -8.66 -5.20
CA THR A 246 -0.61 -8.02 -5.74
C THR A 246 -0.70 -8.30 -7.23
N ASP A 247 -1.93 -8.44 -7.72
CA ASP A 247 -2.26 -8.50 -9.14
C ASP A 247 -2.73 -7.15 -9.69
N PHE A 248 -2.80 -6.13 -8.82
CA PHE A 248 -3.34 -4.79 -9.10
C PHE A 248 -4.80 -4.75 -9.53
N THR A 249 -5.54 -5.86 -9.48
CA THR A 249 -6.97 -5.91 -9.81
C THR A 249 -7.83 -5.32 -8.68
N TYR A 250 -9.15 -5.30 -8.88
CA TYR A 250 -10.09 -4.70 -7.96
C TYR A 250 -11.09 -5.72 -7.44
N ALA A 251 -11.37 -5.69 -6.14
CA ALA A 251 -12.33 -6.58 -5.49
C ALA A 251 -13.21 -5.84 -4.47
N ALA A 252 -14.46 -6.31 -4.35
CA ALA A 252 -15.40 -5.88 -3.31
C ALA A 252 -15.47 -6.98 -2.24
N ILE A 253 -14.66 -6.89 -1.20
CA ILE A 253 -14.56 -7.93 -0.17
C ILE A 253 -15.59 -7.81 0.96
N GLY A 254 -16.49 -6.82 0.87
CA GLY A 254 -17.60 -6.68 1.81
C GLY A 254 -17.20 -6.33 3.23
N VAL A 255 -16.19 -5.47 3.42
CA VAL A 255 -15.71 -5.05 4.75
C VAL A 255 -16.83 -4.44 5.62
N PRO A 256 -16.72 -4.52 6.97
CA PRO A 256 -17.65 -3.83 7.85
C PRO A 256 -17.49 -2.31 7.76
N ARG A 257 -18.60 -1.59 7.90
CA ARG A 257 -18.63 -0.13 7.90
C ARG A 257 -17.92 0.43 9.14
N ASN A 258 -16.92 1.26 8.93
CA ASN A 258 -16.17 1.89 10.01
C ASN A 258 -16.81 3.24 10.40
N LYS A 259 -17.36 3.31 11.61
CA LYS A 259 -17.99 4.52 12.17
C LYS A 259 -16.98 5.54 12.70
N ASP A 260 -15.71 5.18 12.85
CA ASP A 260 -14.65 6.11 13.21
C ASP A 260 -14.37 7.13 12.08
N ILE A 261 -14.87 6.87 10.89
CA ILE A 261 -14.85 7.81 9.77
C ILE A 261 -16.13 8.67 9.83
N PRO A 262 -16.03 9.99 10.09
CA PRO A 262 -17.21 10.85 10.23
C PRO A 262 -18.15 10.84 9.02
N ALA A 263 -17.62 10.69 7.80
CA ALA A 263 -18.43 10.55 6.60
C ALA A 263 -19.33 9.32 6.65
N ASN A 264 -18.87 8.23 7.24
CA ASN A 264 -19.62 6.97 7.38
C ASN A 264 -20.76 7.03 8.41
N THR A 265 -20.81 8.05 9.27
CA THR A 265 -21.95 8.24 10.18
C THR A 265 -23.17 8.81 9.45
N LYS A 266 -22.99 9.37 8.26
CA LYS A 266 -24.06 9.84 7.38
C LYS A 266 -24.61 8.67 6.59
N GLY A 267 -25.87 8.29 6.84
CA GLY A 267 -26.47 7.08 6.27
C GLY A 267 -26.51 7.01 4.73
N ALA A 268 -26.45 8.15 4.04
CA ALA A 268 -26.44 8.21 2.57
C ALA A 268 -25.03 8.12 1.93
N TYR A 269 -23.96 8.28 2.71
CA TYR A 269 -22.60 8.21 2.17
C TYR A 269 -22.09 6.78 2.13
N PHE A 270 -21.57 6.38 0.99
CA PHE A 270 -20.80 5.15 0.79
C PHE A 270 -19.62 5.46 -0.12
N ASP A 271 -18.44 4.99 0.24
CA ASP A 271 -17.29 4.97 -0.66
C ASP A 271 -17.47 3.81 -1.63
N LEU A 272 -17.63 4.11 -2.89
CA LEU A 272 -17.88 3.11 -3.94
C LEU A 272 -16.63 2.74 -4.73
N GLY A 273 -15.45 3.14 -4.24
CA GLY A 273 -14.16 2.76 -4.83
C GLY A 273 -14.07 3.23 -6.28
N ILE A 274 -13.83 2.30 -7.19
CA ILE A 274 -13.64 2.57 -8.61
C ILE A 274 -14.80 3.36 -9.27
N CYS A 275 -16.03 3.22 -8.76
CA CYS A 275 -17.17 3.98 -9.26
C CYS A 275 -17.19 5.46 -8.84
N ASP A 276 -16.33 5.85 -7.92
CA ASP A 276 -16.22 7.24 -7.47
C ASP A 276 -15.04 7.98 -8.14
N ARG A 277 -14.44 7.37 -9.15
CA ARG A 277 -13.41 8.02 -9.96
C ARG A 277 -14.00 9.18 -10.77
N PRO A 278 -13.38 10.37 -10.74
CA PRO A 278 -13.89 11.54 -11.49
C PRO A 278 -13.83 11.36 -13.00
N ASP A 279 -12.87 10.59 -13.49
CA ASP A 279 -12.58 10.33 -14.91
C ASP A 279 -13.31 9.10 -15.47
N HIS A 280 -14.01 8.37 -14.62
CA HIS A 280 -14.69 7.13 -15.01
C HIS A 280 -16.17 7.22 -14.62
N PRO A 281 -17.07 7.46 -15.58
CA PRO A 281 -18.49 7.58 -15.29
C PRO A 281 -19.02 6.28 -14.71
N ARG A 282 -19.76 6.40 -13.59
CA ARG A 282 -20.40 5.24 -12.93
C ARG A 282 -21.30 4.51 -13.94
N PRO A 283 -21.04 3.22 -14.21
CA PRO A 283 -21.88 2.47 -15.14
C PRO A 283 -23.32 2.37 -14.61
N ALA A 284 -24.31 2.48 -15.49
CA ALA A 284 -25.72 2.36 -15.12
C ALA A 284 -26.05 1.04 -14.42
N SER A 285 -25.34 -0.04 -14.79
CA SER A 285 -25.45 -1.36 -14.14
C SER A 285 -24.90 -1.37 -12.70
N GLY A 286 -24.09 -0.38 -12.31
CA GLY A 286 -23.35 -0.38 -11.04
C GLY A 286 -22.25 -1.44 -10.99
N LYS A 287 -21.87 -2.04 -12.12
CA LYS A 287 -20.73 -2.96 -12.20
C LYS A 287 -19.49 -2.30 -11.64
N TYR A 288 -18.71 -3.05 -10.84
CA TYR A 288 -17.49 -2.62 -10.15
C TYR A 288 -17.69 -1.66 -8.95
N CYS A 289 -18.92 -1.14 -8.67
CA CYS A 289 -19.11 -0.28 -7.50
C CYS A 289 -18.85 -1.02 -6.20
N GLY A 290 -18.03 -0.40 -5.32
CA GLY A 290 -17.57 -0.97 -4.06
C GLY A 290 -16.29 -1.80 -4.18
N MET A 291 -15.67 -1.84 -5.36
CA MET A 291 -14.38 -2.49 -5.57
C MET A 291 -13.22 -1.52 -5.31
N PHE A 292 -12.18 -2.05 -4.65
CA PHE A 292 -10.95 -1.36 -4.33
C PHE A 292 -9.76 -2.18 -4.81
N LYS A 293 -8.66 -1.51 -5.16
CA LYS A 293 -7.46 -2.16 -5.68
C LYS A 293 -6.83 -3.09 -4.64
N THR A 294 -6.43 -4.27 -5.06
CA THR A 294 -5.64 -5.22 -4.28
C THR A 294 -4.30 -4.59 -3.90
N PRO A 295 -4.02 -4.34 -2.60
CA PRO A 295 -2.75 -3.77 -2.18
C PRO A 295 -1.63 -4.82 -2.18
N THR A 296 -0.39 -4.38 -2.26
CA THR A 296 0.75 -5.24 -1.93
C THR A 296 0.65 -5.76 -0.49
N LEU A 297 1.06 -7.01 -0.25
CA LEU A 297 1.22 -7.56 1.10
C LEU A 297 2.62 -7.33 1.68
N ARG A 298 3.53 -6.72 0.93
CA ARG A 298 4.83 -6.32 1.48
C ARG A 298 4.62 -5.38 2.65
N ASN A 299 5.29 -5.67 3.77
CA ASN A 299 5.14 -4.94 5.04
C ASN A 299 3.72 -4.99 5.66
N VAL A 300 2.86 -5.92 5.24
CA VAL A 300 1.48 -6.00 5.74
C VAL A 300 1.41 -6.16 7.26
N ALA A 301 2.36 -6.85 7.87
CA ALA A 301 2.42 -7.08 9.31
C ALA A 301 2.73 -5.82 10.14
N THR A 302 3.27 -4.76 9.51
CA THR A 302 3.55 -3.48 10.18
C THR A 302 2.34 -2.55 10.22
N ARG A 303 1.25 -2.90 9.52
CA ARG A 303 0.05 -2.07 9.41
C ARG A 303 -0.79 -2.10 10.68
N SER A 304 -1.40 -0.96 10.99
CA SER A 304 -2.32 -0.80 12.13
C SER A 304 -3.74 -0.37 11.72
N ALA A 305 -3.99 -0.23 10.41
CA ALA A 305 -5.31 0.03 9.84
C ALA A 305 -5.39 -0.69 8.49
N PHE A 306 -6.40 -1.53 8.32
CA PHE A 306 -6.56 -2.43 7.18
C PHE A 306 -7.85 -2.12 6.43
N PHE A 307 -7.88 -2.51 5.16
CA PHE A 307 -8.89 -2.22 4.16
C PHE A 307 -8.96 -0.71 3.82
N HIS A 308 -9.78 -0.37 2.85
CA HIS A 308 -9.94 1.02 2.43
C HIS A 308 -10.42 1.96 3.53
N ASN A 309 -11.22 1.45 4.47
CA ASN A 309 -11.83 2.24 5.55
C ASN A 309 -11.16 2.05 6.94
N GLY A 310 -10.05 1.32 7.03
CA GLY A 310 -9.33 1.11 8.29
C GLY A 310 -10.15 0.40 9.38
N ALA A 311 -11.14 -0.43 9.02
CA ALA A 311 -12.06 -1.06 9.95
C ALA A 311 -11.38 -2.05 10.90
N LEU A 312 -10.36 -2.77 10.43
CA LEU A 312 -9.61 -3.72 11.25
C LEU A 312 -8.24 -3.17 11.61
N LYS A 313 -7.72 -3.57 12.78
CA LYS A 313 -6.52 -2.98 13.38
C LYS A 313 -5.34 -3.94 13.50
N THR A 314 -5.56 -5.24 13.30
CA THR A 314 -4.52 -6.26 13.39
C THR A 314 -4.55 -7.19 12.18
N LEU A 315 -3.37 -7.69 11.77
CA LEU A 315 -3.28 -8.68 10.71
C LEU A 315 -4.04 -9.97 11.06
N LYS A 316 -4.00 -10.38 12.32
CA LYS A 316 -4.75 -11.52 12.84
C LYS A 316 -6.27 -11.36 12.61
N ASP A 317 -6.84 -10.18 12.86
CA ASP A 317 -8.26 -9.93 12.61
C ASP A 317 -8.58 -9.90 11.12
N VAL A 318 -7.66 -9.44 10.27
CA VAL A 318 -7.81 -9.50 8.81
C VAL A 318 -7.89 -10.95 8.33
N ILE A 319 -6.94 -11.80 8.72
CA ILE A 319 -6.95 -13.23 8.36
C ILE A 319 -8.24 -13.88 8.85
N ARG A 320 -8.64 -13.60 10.09
CA ARG A 320 -9.88 -14.12 10.67
C ARG A 320 -11.14 -13.60 9.95
N PHE A 321 -11.13 -12.36 9.50
CA PHE A 321 -12.23 -11.80 8.70
C PHE A 321 -12.38 -12.56 7.38
N TYR A 322 -11.30 -12.75 6.64
CA TYR A 322 -11.33 -13.54 5.41
C TYR A 322 -11.86 -14.97 5.67
N ASN A 323 -11.44 -15.60 6.76
CA ASN A 323 -11.83 -16.96 7.11
C ASN A 323 -13.30 -17.09 7.56
N THR A 324 -13.86 -16.04 8.22
CA THR A 324 -15.14 -16.18 8.94
C THR A 324 -16.17 -15.10 8.57
N ARG A 325 -15.93 -14.29 7.53
CA ARG A 325 -16.85 -13.24 7.06
C ARG A 325 -18.28 -13.76 6.88
N ASP A 326 -18.42 -14.95 6.34
CA ASP A 326 -19.71 -15.54 5.98
C ASP A 326 -20.19 -16.60 6.98
N THR A 327 -19.27 -17.32 7.62
CA THR A 327 -19.60 -18.39 8.59
C THR A 327 -19.95 -17.84 9.98
N ASN A 328 -19.33 -16.71 10.40
CA ASN A 328 -19.60 -16.03 11.66
C ASN A 328 -19.76 -14.51 11.46
N PRO A 329 -20.78 -14.06 10.71
CA PRO A 329 -20.93 -12.66 10.35
C PRO A 329 -21.23 -11.74 11.54
N GLU A 330 -21.76 -12.25 12.65
CA GLU A 330 -22.04 -11.47 13.87
C GLU A 330 -20.78 -10.87 14.48
N ARG A 331 -19.65 -11.51 14.29
CA ARG A 331 -18.36 -10.98 14.74
C ARG A 331 -18.01 -9.66 14.03
N TRP A 332 -18.44 -9.49 12.80
CA TRP A 332 -17.98 -8.44 11.90
C TRP A 332 -19.01 -7.34 11.65
N TYR A 333 -20.28 -7.71 11.67
CA TYR A 333 -21.36 -6.79 11.30
C TYR A 333 -22.34 -6.60 12.44
N PRO A 334 -22.91 -5.40 12.60
CA PRO A 334 -23.89 -5.14 13.64
C PRO A 334 -25.16 -5.96 13.40
N THR A 335 -25.78 -6.39 14.50
CA THR A 335 -27.13 -6.98 14.48
C THR A 335 -28.16 -5.89 14.78
N VAL A 336 -29.14 -5.74 13.91
CA VAL A 336 -30.23 -4.77 14.05
C VAL A 336 -31.56 -5.52 13.98
N LYS A 337 -32.39 -5.40 14.99
CA LYS A 337 -33.71 -6.11 15.10
C LYS A 337 -33.59 -7.62 14.82
N GLY A 338 -32.55 -8.26 15.35
CA GLY A 338 -32.28 -9.69 15.17
C GLY A 338 -31.62 -10.11 13.85
N GLU A 339 -31.42 -9.18 12.92
CA GLU A 339 -30.79 -9.46 11.63
C GLU A 339 -29.37 -8.90 11.57
N VAL A 340 -28.41 -9.74 11.15
CA VAL A 340 -27.03 -9.33 10.93
C VAL A 340 -26.93 -8.52 9.63
N GLN A 341 -26.43 -7.30 9.74
CA GLN A 341 -26.31 -6.37 8.63
C GLN A 341 -25.03 -6.64 7.80
N LYS A 342 -24.93 -7.84 7.19
CA LYS A 342 -23.76 -8.23 6.38
C LYS A 342 -23.45 -7.21 5.29
N TYR A 343 -22.15 -6.96 5.07
CA TYR A 343 -21.63 -6.09 4.02
C TYR A 343 -22.17 -4.66 4.10
N ASN A 344 -22.29 -4.14 5.32
CA ASN A 344 -22.98 -2.88 5.60
C ASN A 344 -22.20 -1.61 5.15
N ASP A 345 -21.00 -1.76 4.62
CA ASP A 345 -20.25 -0.68 3.94
C ASP A 345 -20.49 -0.65 2.42
N LEU A 346 -21.35 -1.53 1.91
CA LEU A 346 -21.75 -1.57 0.50
C LEU A 346 -23.28 -1.52 0.37
N PRO A 347 -23.85 -0.59 -0.43
CA PRO A 347 -25.29 -0.55 -0.71
C PRO A 347 -25.82 -1.87 -1.26
N LYS A 348 -27.02 -2.27 -0.81
CA LYS A 348 -27.63 -3.56 -1.19
C LYS A 348 -27.62 -3.79 -2.71
N ARG A 349 -27.90 -2.74 -3.51
CA ARG A 349 -27.96 -2.80 -4.98
C ARG A 349 -26.63 -3.18 -5.65
N TYR A 350 -25.50 -3.05 -4.96
CA TYR A 350 -24.16 -3.37 -5.49
C TYR A 350 -23.57 -4.67 -4.93
N ARG A 351 -24.31 -5.41 -4.10
CA ARG A 351 -23.83 -6.65 -3.49
C ARG A 351 -23.61 -7.79 -4.47
N ALA A 352 -24.10 -7.67 -5.71
CA ALA A 352 -23.75 -8.58 -6.80
C ALA A 352 -22.26 -8.50 -7.19
N ASN A 353 -21.58 -7.39 -6.86
CA ASN A 353 -20.15 -7.19 -7.11
C ASN A 353 -19.25 -7.83 -6.04
N LEU A 354 -19.83 -8.38 -4.95
CA LEU A 354 -19.04 -8.99 -3.88
C LEU A 354 -18.22 -10.15 -4.41
N ASP A 355 -16.97 -10.18 -4.01
CA ASP A 355 -16.07 -11.31 -4.27
C ASP A 355 -16.60 -12.58 -3.58
N ARG A 356 -16.61 -13.68 -4.36
CA ARG A 356 -17.06 -15.01 -3.96
C ARG A 356 -16.00 -16.09 -4.16
N GLN A 357 -14.75 -15.67 -4.40
CA GLN A 357 -13.64 -16.61 -4.43
C GLN A 357 -13.24 -17.00 -3.01
N MET A 358 -12.67 -18.21 -2.87
CA MET A 358 -12.10 -18.62 -1.59
C MET A 358 -11.13 -17.58 -1.04
N PRO A 359 -11.14 -17.34 0.27
CA PRO A 359 -11.98 -17.92 1.33
C PRO A 359 -13.33 -17.22 1.53
N LEU A 360 -13.73 -16.32 0.61
CA LEU A 360 -14.95 -15.52 0.64
C LEU A 360 -16.10 -16.14 -0.17
N ASP A 361 -16.19 -17.47 -0.23
CA ASP A 361 -17.06 -18.25 -1.11
C ASP A 361 -18.56 -18.24 -0.75
N GLY A 362 -18.96 -17.45 0.25
CA GLY A 362 -20.36 -17.29 0.63
C GLY A 362 -20.91 -18.46 1.42
N ARG A 363 -20.08 -19.23 2.12
CA ARG A 363 -20.50 -20.32 3.01
C ARG A 363 -21.64 -19.90 3.92
N LYS A 364 -22.47 -20.88 4.29
CA LYS A 364 -23.59 -20.65 5.19
C LYS A 364 -23.09 -20.27 6.59
N ARG A 365 -23.83 -19.40 7.26
CA ARG A 365 -23.63 -19.09 8.69
C ARG A 365 -23.62 -20.38 9.51
N GLY A 366 -22.64 -20.51 10.40
CA GLY A 366 -22.43 -21.69 11.25
C GLY A 366 -21.73 -22.87 10.57
N SER A 367 -21.38 -22.77 9.27
CA SER A 367 -20.54 -23.77 8.61
C SER A 367 -19.10 -23.69 9.11
N GLU A 368 -18.35 -24.78 8.96
CA GLU A 368 -16.91 -24.80 9.19
C GLU A 368 -16.19 -23.82 8.25
N PRO A 369 -15.33 -22.95 8.78
CA PRO A 369 -14.52 -22.06 7.98
C PRO A 369 -13.44 -22.83 7.20
N PRO A 370 -12.89 -22.30 6.09
CA PRO A 370 -11.92 -23.00 5.27
C PRO A 370 -10.56 -23.24 5.96
N MET A 371 -10.18 -22.40 6.94
CA MET A 371 -8.92 -22.55 7.68
C MET A 371 -9.18 -22.83 9.15
N THR A 372 -8.38 -23.69 9.75
CA THR A 372 -8.29 -23.91 11.21
C THR A 372 -7.58 -22.75 11.91
N GLU A 373 -7.66 -22.67 13.23
CA GLU A 373 -6.91 -21.66 14.03
C GLU A 373 -5.39 -21.81 13.84
N GLN A 374 -4.87 -23.04 13.72
CA GLN A 374 -3.46 -23.27 13.49
C GLN A 374 -3.03 -22.77 12.10
N GLU A 375 -3.83 -23.04 11.08
CA GLU A 375 -3.54 -22.56 9.72
C GLU A 375 -3.57 -21.02 9.61
N MET A 376 -4.48 -20.35 10.33
CA MET A 376 -4.48 -18.89 10.41
C MET A 376 -3.21 -18.35 11.10
N GLN A 377 -2.71 -19.01 12.16
CA GLN A 377 -1.46 -18.65 12.82
C GLN A 377 -0.23 -18.90 11.93
N ASP A 378 -0.23 -20.01 11.19
CA ASP A 378 0.83 -20.33 10.25
C ASP A 378 0.86 -19.31 9.09
N LEU A 379 -0.32 -18.93 8.57
CA LEU A 379 -0.46 -17.88 7.55
C LEU A 379 0.04 -16.52 8.07
N GLU A 380 -0.29 -16.14 9.30
CA GLU A 380 0.21 -14.92 9.93
C GLU A 380 1.75 -14.94 10.04
N ALA A 381 2.33 -16.08 10.42
CA ALA A 381 3.78 -16.26 10.47
C ALA A 381 4.43 -16.07 9.09
N PHE A 382 3.84 -16.64 8.03
CA PHE A 382 4.32 -16.41 6.66
C PHE A 382 4.23 -14.93 6.27
N LEU A 383 3.10 -14.26 6.49
CA LEU A 383 2.93 -12.84 6.14
C LEU A 383 3.91 -11.92 6.88
N ASN A 384 4.35 -12.29 8.08
CA ASN A 384 5.41 -11.57 8.79
C ASN A 384 6.77 -11.63 8.06
N THR A 385 7.04 -12.70 7.29
CA THR A 385 8.28 -12.81 6.49
C THR A 385 8.38 -11.80 5.36
N LEU A 386 7.28 -11.12 5.02
CA LEU A 386 7.20 -10.07 4.00
C LEU A 386 7.60 -8.68 4.53
N THR A 387 8.04 -8.60 5.79
CA THR A 387 8.49 -7.35 6.43
C THR A 387 9.95 -7.07 6.06
N ASP A 388 10.22 -5.87 5.57
CA ASP A 388 11.57 -5.43 5.23
C ASP A 388 12.48 -5.35 6.45
N ASN A 389 13.76 -5.61 6.28
CA ASN A 389 14.74 -5.70 7.38
C ASN A 389 14.92 -4.40 8.17
N ASP A 390 14.70 -3.24 7.54
CA ASP A 390 14.77 -1.94 8.20
C ASP A 390 13.62 -1.70 9.19
N LEU A 391 12.55 -2.51 9.11
CA LEU A 391 11.37 -2.45 9.98
C LEU A 391 11.35 -3.57 11.03
N VAL A 392 12.20 -4.58 10.87
CA VAL A 392 12.32 -5.65 11.86
C VAL A 392 13.01 -5.11 13.10
N VAL A 393 12.31 -5.05 14.22
CA VAL A 393 12.89 -4.68 15.50
C VAL A 393 13.95 -5.71 15.85
N LYS A 394 15.21 -5.32 15.88
CA LYS A 394 16.30 -6.16 16.39
C LYS A 394 16.04 -6.37 17.89
N LYS A 395 15.63 -7.59 18.24
CA LYS A 395 15.47 -8.01 19.65
C LYS A 395 16.81 -8.15 20.33
#